data_cb34d75029c08e52266d855af36db15f
#
_entry.id   cb34d75029c08e52266d855af36db15f
#
_cell.length_a   1.000
_cell.length_b   1.000
_cell.length_c   1.000
_cell.angle_alpha   90.00
_cell.angle_beta   90.00
_cell.angle_gamma   90.00
#
_symmetry.space_group_name_H-M   'P 1'
#
loop_
_entity.id
_entity.type
_entity.pdbx_description
1 polymer ?
#
loop_
_entity_poly.entity_id
_entity_poly.type
_entity_poly.pdbx_seq_one_letter_code
_entity_poly.pdbx_strand_id
1 'polypeptide(L)'
;MSIKTQSFAASNIGRVRKSNQDSGYAGYNFFFVADGMGGHAGGDIASALIAQGVAKADRVYDNTDAAAESVVEALLEANSKLAETVENHPELKGMGTTFSGIIVTGDLVTLTHIGDSRVFMVSDDQVKQVTKDHTFVQRLVDTGRITPAEALVHPRRSVLMRSEEHTSELQSLRHIS
;
A
#
# COMPACT_ATOMS: atom_id res chain seq x y z
N MET A 1 13.23 -10.24 -22.92
CA MET A 1 12.09 -11.17 -22.75
C MET A 1 11.03 -10.43 -21.96
N SER A 2 9.75 -10.48 -22.33
CA SER A 2 8.71 -9.87 -21.51
C SER A 2 8.32 -10.83 -20.38
N ILE A 3 8.21 -10.32 -19.16
CA ILE A 3 7.68 -11.08 -18.02
C ILE A 3 6.22 -11.44 -18.34
N LYS A 4 5.87 -12.72 -18.18
CA LYS A 4 4.47 -13.14 -18.19
C LYS A 4 3.98 -13.13 -16.74
N THR A 5 2.99 -12.31 -16.48
CA THR A 5 2.37 -12.24 -15.15
C THR A 5 1.20 -13.20 -15.03
N GLN A 6 1.10 -13.83 -13.86
CA GLN A 6 -0.10 -14.54 -13.43
C GLN A 6 -0.42 -14.05 -12.04
N SER A 7 -1.65 -13.62 -11.81
CA SER A 7 -2.07 -13.05 -10.53
C SER A 7 -3.21 -13.82 -9.91
N PHE A 8 -3.25 -13.80 -8.60
CA PHE A 8 -4.36 -14.30 -7.81
C PHE A 8 -4.60 -13.37 -6.63
N ALA A 9 -5.85 -13.02 -6.37
CA ALA A 9 -6.24 -12.23 -5.21
C ALA A 9 -7.21 -13.02 -4.35
N ALA A 10 -7.00 -12.98 -3.02
CA ALA A 10 -7.92 -13.55 -2.04
C ALA A 10 -8.09 -12.57 -0.89
N SER A 11 -9.31 -12.45 -0.40
CA SER A 11 -9.65 -11.66 0.77
C SER A 11 -10.59 -12.44 1.68
N ASN A 12 -10.42 -12.30 3.00
CA ASN A 12 -11.24 -13.01 3.97
C ASN A 12 -11.37 -12.17 5.25
N ILE A 13 -12.60 -12.08 5.77
CA ILE A 13 -12.90 -11.34 7.01
C ILE A 13 -12.17 -11.87 8.26
N GLY A 14 -11.69 -13.12 8.22
CA GLY A 14 -11.11 -13.79 9.36
C GLY A 14 -12.16 -14.26 10.38
N ARG A 15 -11.69 -14.59 11.60
CA ARG A 15 -12.55 -15.18 12.65
C ARG A 15 -12.97 -14.20 13.74
N VAL A 16 -12.41 -12.99 13.75
CA VAL A 16 -12.56 -12.03 14.86
C VAL A 16 -13.27 -10.76 14.42
N ARG A 17 -13.01 -10.30 13.20
CA ARG A 17 -13.58 -9.05 12.68
C ARG A 17 -15.03 -9.23 12.27
N LYS A 18 -15.83 -8.15 12.34
CA LYS A 18 -17.23 -8.14 11.89
C LYS A 18 -17.40 -7.72 10.44
N SER A 19 -16.43 -6.99 9.89
CA SER A 19 -16.36 -6.56 8.49
C SER A 19 -14.96 -6.72 7.94
N ASN A 20 -14.84 -6.90 6.65
CA ASN A 20 -13.59 -6.84 5.93
C ASN A 20 -13.40 -5.41 5.42
N GLN A 21 -12.29 -4.79 5.79
CA GLN A 21 -11.96 -3.42 5.43
C GLN A 21 -10.84 -3.35 4.39
N ASP A 22 -10.42 -4.51 3.87
CA ASP A 22 -9.40 -4.60 2.85
C ASP A 22 -10.01 -4.48 1.46
N SER A 23 -9.29 -3.84 0.56
CA SER A 23 -9.56 -3.84 -0.87
C SER A 23 -8.32 -4.29 -1.63
N GLY A 24 -8.51 -4.93 -2.77
CA GLY A 24 -7.41 -5.39 -3.60
C GLY A 24 -7.76 -5.34 -5.07
N TYR A 25 -6.74 -5.30 -5.90
CA TYR A 25 -6.85 -5.30 -7.35
C TYR A 25 -5.81 -6.22 -7.96
N ALA A 26 -6.24 -7.09 -8.84
CA ALA A 26 -5.38 -7.98 -9.61
C ALA A 26 -5.70 -7.77 -11.10
N GLY A 27 -5.03 -6.79 -11.69
CA GLY A 27 -5.24 -6.36 -13.05
C GLY A 27 -4.32 -7.04 -14.06
N TYR A 28 -4.05 -6.36 -15.16
CA TYR A 28 -3.21 -6.89 -16.22
C TYR A 28 -1.71 -6.67 -15.95
N ASN A 29 -1.32 -5.44 -15.61
CA ASN A 29 0.07 -5.08 -15.26
C ASN A 29 0.18 -4.53 -13.83
N PHE A 30 -0.93 -4.22 -13.20
CA PHE A 30 -0.98 -3.56 -11.93
C PHE A 30 -1.72 -4.40 -10.90
N PHE A 31 -1.11 -4.57 -9.72
CA PHE A 31 -1.61 -5.41 -8.63
C PHE A 31 -1.39 -4.66 -7.33
N PHE A 32 -2.41 -4.55 -6.49
CA PHE A 32 -2.27 -3.87 -5.20
C PHE A 32 -3.24 -4.36 -4.15
N VAL A 33 -2.91 -4.03 -2.90
CA VAL A 33 -3.76 -4.20 -1.72
C VAL A 33 -3.85 -2.88 -0.96
N ALA A 34 -4.97 -2.64 -0.31
CA ALA A 34 -5.26 -1.50 0.53
C ALA A 34 -5.98 -1.98 1.79
N ASP A 35 -5.35 -1.87 2.97
CA ASP A 35 -5.93 -2.21 4.28
C ASP A 35 -6.53 -0.95 4.88
N GLY A 36 -7.85 -0.94 4.98
CA GLY A 36 -8.61 0.19 5.46
C GLY A 36 -8.63 0.28 6.99
N MET A 37 -8.46 1.50 7.49
CA MET A 37 -8.56 1.82 8.91
C MET A 37 -9.57 2.93 9.17
N GLY A 38 -10.21 2.86 10.33
CA GLY A 38 -11.22 3.83 10.75
C GLY A 38 -12.34 3.15 11.54
N GLY A 39 -13.01 3.90 12.42
CA GLY A 39 -14.13 3.37 13.19
C GLY A 39 -15.33 2.99 12.29
N HIS A 40 -16.07 1.95 12.70
CA HIS A 40 -17.29 1.46 12.02
C HIS A 40 -17.06 1.12 10.53
N ALA A 41 -17.62 1.88 9.60
CA ALA A 41 -17.54 1.67 8.15
C ALA A 41 -16.45 2.51 7.46
N GLY A 42 -15.64 3.26 8.21
CA GLY A 42 -14.67 4.19 7.60
C GLY A 42 -13.56 3.49 6.83
N GLY A 43 -13.06 2.35 7.32
CA GLY A 43 -11.95 1.63 6.69
C GLY A 43 -12.32 1.00 5.34
N ASP A 44 -13.50 0.38 5.23
CA ASP A 44 -13.96 -0.22 3.96
C ASP A 44 -14.25 0.86 2.90
N ILE A 45 -14.81 2.00 3.30
CA ILE A 45 -15.00 3.15 2.41
C ILE A 45 -13.65 3.68 1.92
N ALA A 46 -12.67 3.86 2.83
CA ALA A 46 -11.36 4.40 2.48
C ALA A 46 -10.61 3.48 1.52
N SER A 47 -10.52 2.19 1.83
CA SER A 47 -9.82 1.23 0.97
C SER A 47 -10.49 1.08 -0.40
N ALA A 48 -11.84 1.09 -0.45
CA ALA A 48 -12.58 1.00 -1.70
C ALA A 48 -12.40 2.26 -2.57
N LEU A 49 -12.44 3.46 -1.99
CA LEU A 49 -12.20 4.72 -2.73
C LEU A 49 -10.81 4.75 -3.36
N ILE A 50 -9.77 4.39 -2.57
CA ILE A 50 -8.41 4.33 -3.09
C ILE A 50 -8.30 3.26 -4.17
N ALA A 51 -8.82 2.05 -3.94
CA ALA A 51 -8.76 0.98 -4.92
C ALA A 51 -9.41 1.35 -6.26
N GLN A 52 -10.62 1.93 -6.22
CA GLN A 52 -11.33 2.38 -7.44
C GLN A 52 -10.59 3.51 -8.16
N GLY A 53 -10.04 4.47 -7.41
CA GLY A 53 -9.31 5.59 -7.97
C GLY A 53 -8.01 5.15 -8.66
N VAL A 54 -7.27 4.24 -8.03
CA VAL A 54 -5.93 3.84 -8.48
C VAL A 54 -5.98 2.75 -9.57
N ALA A 55 -7.03 1.93 -9.62
CA ALA A 55 -7.18 0.90 -10.67
C ALA A 55 -7.11 1.46 -12.11
N LYS A 56 -7.40 2.74 -12.31
CA LYS A 56 -7.26 3.44 -13.60
C LYS A 56 -5.84 3.46 -14.15
N ALA A 57 -4.83 3.30 -13.29
CA ALA A 57 -3.43 3.25 -13.66
C ALA A 57 -3.01 1.90 -14.27
N ASP A 58 -3.91 0.90 -14.35
CA ASP A 58 -3.62 -0.37 -15.00
C ASP A 58 -3.64 -0.24 -16.53
N ARG A 59 -2.50 0.12 -17.08
CA ARG A 59 -2.27 0.24 -18.51
C ARG A 59 -0.82 -0.12 -18.87
N VAL A 60 -0.50 -0.20 -20.13
CA VAL A 60 0.87 -0.39 -20.62
C VAL A 60 1.61 0.95 -20.55
N TYR A 61 2.84 0.92 -20.08
CA TYR A 61 3.73 2.08 -20.00
C TYR A 61 5.02 1.83 -20.76
N ASP A 62 5.59 2.88 -21.33
CA ASP A 62 6.85 2.80 -22.07
C ASP A 62 8.07 2.61 -21.16
N ASN A 63 7.99 3.10 -19.92
CA ASN A 63 9.05 2.99 -18.93
C ASN A 63 8.50 3.03 -17.48
N THR A 64 9.36 2.71 -16.52
CA THR A 64 9.02 2.64 -15.09
C THR A 64 8.70 4.01 -14.49
N ASP A 65 9.31 5.09 -14.97
CA ASP A 65 9.09 6.42 -14.44
C ASP A 65 7.67 6.90 -14.77
N ALA A 66 7.23 6.72 -16.04
CA ALA A 66 5.86 7.01 -16.45
C ALA A 66 4.82 6.16 -15.70
N ALA A 67 5.15 4.89 -15.41
CA ALA A 67 4.30 4.03 -14.60
C ALA A 67 4.19 4.53 -13.15
N ALA A 68 5.32 4.89 -12.54
CA ALA A 68 5.39 5.42 -11.19
C ALA A 68 4.63 6.75 -11.05
N GLU A 69 4.87 7.69 -11.95
CA GLU A 69 4.18 8.99 -11.98
C GLU A 69 2.67 8.81 -12.08
N SER A 70 2.19 7.93 -12.98
CA SER A 70 0.77 7.66 -13.15
C SER A 70 0.12 7.07 -11.90
N VAL A 71 0.81 6.17 -11.17
CA VAL A 71 0.30 5.60 -9.91
C VAL A 71 0.26 6.68 -8.82
N VAL A 72 1.29 7.52 -8.71
CA VAL A 72 1.32 8.63 -7.74
C VAL A 72 0.19 9.63 -8.03
N GLU A 73 0.00 10.03 -9.27
CA GLU A 73 -1.08 10.94 -9.67
C GLU A 73 -2.45 10.36 -9.31
N ALA A 74 -2.68 9.08 -9.62
CA ALA A 74 -3.93 8.39 -9.28
C ALA A 74 -4.15 8.29 -7.76
N LEU A 75 -3.09 8.07 -6.98
CA LEU A 75 -3.15 8.06 -5.52
C LEU A 75 -3.48 9.45 -4.95
N LEU A 76 -2.87 10.50 -5.47
CA LEU A 76 -3.15 11.87 -5.04
C LEU A 76 -4.59 12.28 -5.36
N GLU A 77 -5.09 11.95 -6.57
CA GLU A 77 -6.50 12.20 -6.94
C GLU A 77 -7.46 11.43 -6.02
N ALA A 78 -7.19 10.16 -5.77
CA ALA A 78 -8.02 9.33 -4.91
C ALA A 78 -8.00 9.81 -3.45
N ASN A 79 -6.84 10.25 -2.94
CA ASN A 79 -6.70 10.82 -1.61
C ASN A 79 -7.45 12.16 -1.47
N SER A 80 -7.47 12.98 -2.51
CA SER A 80 -8.28 14.22 -2.52
C SER A 80 -9.77 13.93 -2.39
N LYS A 81 -10.27 12.91 -3.09
CA LYS A 81 -11.68 12.44 -2.97
C LYS A 81 -11.98 11.87 -1.59
N LEU A 82 -11.03 11.17 -1.00
CA LEU A 82 -11.16 10.67 0.37
C LEU A 82 -11.27 11.85 1.35
N ALA A 83 -10.45 12.88 1.22
CA ALA A 83 -10.51 14.08 2.05
C ALA A 83 -11.85 14.81 1.90
N GLU A 84 -12.34 15.02 0.67
CA GLU A 84 -13.65 15.60 0.38
C GLU A 84 -14.78 14.78 1.00
N THR A 85 -14.68 13.45 0.95
CA THR A 85 -15.67 12.56 1.59
C THR A 85 -15.72 12.78 3.10
N VAL A 86 -14.56 12.91 3.76
CA VAL A 86 -14.48 13.19 5.21
C VAL A 86 -15.04 14.57 5.56
N GLU A 87 -14.83 15.59 4.72
CA GLU A 87 -15.39 16.93 4.91
C GLU A 87 -16.91 16.91 4.85
N ASN A 88 -17.49 16.16 3.90
CA ASN A 88 -18.94 16.04 3.74
C ASN A 88 -19.57 15.06 4.75
N HIS A 89 -18.79 14.17 5.37
CA HIS A 89 -19.21 13.12 6.29
C HIS A 89 -18.34 13.12 7.55
N PRO A 90 -18.55 14.05 8.52
CA PRO A 90 -17.70 14.18 9.71
C PRO A 90 -17.63 12.92 10.59
N GLU A 91 -18.63 12.03 10.49
CA GLU A 91 -18.64 10.73 11.17
C GLU A 91 -17.54 9.77 10.66
N LEU A 92 -17.01 10.01 9.47
CA LEU A 92 -15.90 9.26 8.87
C LEU A 92 -14.53 9.83 9.23
N LYS A 93 -14.46 10.80 10.13
CA LYS A 93 -13.20 11.41 10.54
C LYS A 93 -12.23 10.35 11.09
N GLY A 94 -11.02 10.36 10.54
CA GLY A 94 -9.96 9.40 10.90
C GLY A 94 -9.98 8.13 10.05
N MET A 95 -10.86 8.03 9.04
CA MET A 95 -10.73 6.98 8.05
C MET A 95 -9.46 7.18 7.21
N GLY A 96 -8.88 6.08 6.81
CA GLY A 96 -7.70 6.04 5.95
C GLY A 96 -7.46 4.63 5.46
N THR A 97 -6.40 4.44 4.69
CA THR A 97 -6.00 3.11 4.23
C THR A 97 -4.51 3.07 3.95
N THR A 98 -3.92 1.89 4.07
CA THR A 98 -2.60 1.60 3.51
C THR A 98 -2.71 1.47 1.99
N PHE A 99 -1.58 1.44 1.33
CA PHE A 99 -1.47 1.08 -0.07
C PHE A 99 -0.15 0.36 -0.32
N SER A 100 -0.21 -0.81 -0.95
CA SER A 100 0.97 -1.54 -1.42
C SER A 100 0.67 -2.12 -2.79
N GLY A 101 1.35 -1.62 -3.81
CA GLY A 101 1.10 -2.00 -5.19
C GLY A 101 2.37 -2.19 -5.99
N ILE A 102 2.31 -3.08 -6.95
CA ILE A 102 3.35 -3.32 -7.94
C ILE A 102 2.78 -3.13 -9.34
N ILE A 103 3.55 -2.50 -10.22
CA ILE A 103 3.24 -2.38 -11.63
C ILE A 103 4.38 -2.96 -12.46
N VAL A 104 4.04 -3.77 -13.45
CA VAL A 104 4.99 -4.45 -14.33
C VAL A 104 5.13 -3.66 -15.61
N THR A 105 6.38 -3.30 -15.96
CA THR A 105 6.72 -2.56 -17.17
C THR A 105 7.86 -3.29 -17.88
N GLY A 106 7.52 -4.06 -18.91
CA GLY A 106 8.50 -4.92 -19.60
C GLY A 106 9.02 -6.05 -18.71
N ASP A 107 10.28 -5.98 -18.31
CA ASP A 107 10.98 -6.91 -17.40
C ASP A 107 11.28 -6.28 -16.03
N LEU A 108 10.72 -5.12 -15.75
CA LEU A 108 10.90 -4.39 -14.50
C LEU A 108 9.59 -4.34 -13.70
N VAL A 109 9.74 -4.25 -12.39
CA VAL A 109 8.64 -4.09 -11.45
C VAL A 109 8.87 -2.81 -10.65
N THR A 110 7.88 -1.93 -10.63
CA THR A 110 7.85 -0.74 -9.78
C THR A 110 6.97 -1.02 -8.58
N LEU A 111 7.50 -0.77 -7.38
CA LEU A 111 6.77 -0.89 -6.11
C LEU A 111 6.37 0.50 -5.61
N THR A 112 5.10 0.66 -5.24
CA THR A 112 4.58 1.83 -4.50
C THR A 112 4.05 1.35 -3.17
N HIS A 113 4.45 1.99 -2.07
CA HIS A 113 4.09 1.53 -0.73
C HIS A 113 3.80 2.70 0.22
N ILE A 114 2.69 2.59 0.97
CA ILE A 114 2.27 3.52 2.02
C ILE A 114 1.62 2.69 3.14
N GLY A 115 2.16 2.78 4.36
CA GLY A 115 1.59 2.14 5.53
C GLY A 115 2.41 0.97 6.06
N ASP A 116 1.76 -0.03 6.64
CA ASP A 116 2.38 -1.21 7.26
C ASP A 116 1.94 -2.55 6.63
N SER A 117 1.19 -2.51 5.53
CA SER A 117 0.97 -3.67 4.67
C SER A 117 2.29 -4.08 4.01
N ARG A 118 2.59 -5.37 3.93
CA ARG A 118 3.93 -5.82 3.54
C ARG A 118 3.92 -6.56 2.22
N VAL A 119 4.93 -6.30 1.41
CA VAL A 119 5.21 -7.04 0.18
C VAL A 119 6.43 -7.92 0.38
N PHE A 120 6.31 -9.19 0.02
CA PHE A 120 7.39 -10.16 0.07
C PHE A 120 7.72 -10.65 -1.32
N MET A 121 9.00 -10.75 -1.61
CA MET A 121 9.52 -11.42 -2.79
C MET A 121 9.97 -12.82 -2.40
N VAL A 122 9.56 -13.82 -3.18
CA VAL A 122 9.96 -15.21 -3.01
C VAL A 122 10.75 -15.64 -4.23
N SER A 123 11.97 -16.10 -4.04
CA SER A 123 12.88 -16.55 -5.10
C SER A 123 13.81 -17.62 -4.52
N ASP A 124 13.98 -18.74 -5.21
CA ASP A 124 14.97 -19.79 -4.88
C ASP A 124 15.03 -20.14 -3.38
N ASP A 125 13.90 -20.48 -2.79
CA ASP A 125 13.76 -20.83 -1.36
C ASP A 125 14.01 -19.67 -0.37
N GLN A 126 14.17 -18.45 -0.85
CA GLN A 126 14.30 -17.26 -0.01
C GLN A 126 13.03 -16.42 -0.01
N VAL A 127 12.66 -15.95 1.18
CA VAL A 127 11.58 -14.98 1.36
C VAL A 127 12.18 -13.67 1.86
N LYS A 128 12.02 -12.60 1.10
CA LYS A 128 12.52 -11.27 1.46
C LYS A 128 11.38 -10.27 1.51
N GLN A 129 11.21 -9.58 2.63
CA GLN A 129 10.34 -8.41 2.70
C GLN A 129 10.99 -7.27 1.92
N VAL A 130 10.25 -6.71 0.96
CA VAL A 130 10.74 -5.61 0.10
C VAL A 130 10.20 -4.25 0.51
N THR A 131 9.18 -4.21 1.37
CA THR A 131 8.62 -2.99 1.94
C THR A 131 9.18 -2.72 3.33
N LYS A 132 9.15 -1.45 3.75
CA LYS A 132 9.46 -1.01 5.10
C LYS A 132 8.23 -0.35 5.70
N ASP A 133 7.84 -0.76 6.89
CA ASP A 133 6.62 -0.27 7.51
C ASP A 133 6.70 1.25 7.81
N HIS A 134 5.69 2.01 7.44
CA HIS A 134 5.57 3.43 7.79
C HIS A 134 4.88 3.60 9.15
N THR A 135 5.52 3.08 10.20
CA THR A 135 5.01 3.16 11.56
C THR A 135 5.90 4.04 12.44
N PHE A 136 5.30 4.54 13.51
CA PHE A 136 6.04 5.32 14.52
C PHE A 136 7.23 4.53 15.09
N VAL A 137 7.04 3.25 15.38
CA VAL A 137 8.12 2.43 15.95
C VAL A 137 9.22 2.13 14.94
N GLN A 138 8.88 1.96 13.65
CA GLN A 138 9.90 1.78 12.62
C GLN A 138 10.80 3.01 12.50
N ARG A 139 10.22 4.23 12.59
CA ARG A 139 11.00 5.47 12.63
C ARG A 139 11.93 5.55 13.84
N LEU A 140 11.49 5.06 15.02
CA LEU A 140 12.35 4.98 16.19
C LEU A 140 13.52 4.01 15.99
N VAL A 141 13.29 2.87 15.34
CA VAL A 141 14.35 1.92 14.97
C VAL A 141 15.33 2.56 14.00
N ASP A 142 14.84 3.22 12.95
CA ASP A 142 15.65 3.85 11.91
C ASP A 142 16.54 4.97 12.46
N THR A 143 16.05 5.67 13.47
CA THR A 143 16.82 6.73 14.15
C THR A 143 17.67 6.20 15.30
N GLY A 144 17.75 4.88 15.50
CA GLY A 144 18.53 4.24 16.56
C GLY A 144 18.03 4.49 17.97
N ARG A 145 16.78 4.94 18.13
CA ARG A 145 16.21 5.24 19.46
C ARG A 145 15.70 4.01 20.21
N ILE A 146 15.31 2.98 19.45
CA ILE A 146 14.94 1.67 19.99
C ILE A 146 15.49 0.58 19.07
N THR A 147 15.63 -0.62 19.59
CA THR A 147 16.01 -1.81 18.82
C THR A 147 14.80 -2.41 18.10
N PRO A 148 14.98 -3.23 17.05
CA PRO A 148 13.88 -3.98 16.43
C PRO A 148 13.12 -4.86 17.40
N ALA A 149 13.78 -5.44 18.41
CA ALA A 149 13.14 -6.25 19.44
C ALA A 149 12.21 -5.41 20.33
N GLU A 150 12.63 -4.22 20.75
CA GLU A 150 11.81 -3.30 21.53
C GLU A 150 10.60 -2.78 20.73
N ALA A 151 10.75 -2.61 19.41
CA ALA A 151 9.64 -2.20 18.55
C ALA A 151 8.47 -3.18 18.56
N LEU A 152 8.74 -4.49 18.64
CA LEU A 152 7.71 -5.54 18.65
C LEU A 152 6.77 -5.46 19.86
N VAL A 153 7.26 -5.01 21.01
CA VAL A 153 6.50 -4.91 22.26
C VAL A 153 6.10 -3.48 22.61
N HIS A 154 6.41 -2.52 21.74
CA HIS A 154 6.15 -1.11 22.01
C HIS A 154 4.64 -0.81 22.06
N PRO A 155 4.13 0.00 23.02
CA PRO A 155 2.71 0.32 23.15
C PRO A 155 2.10 0.96 21.89
N ARG A 156 2.89 1.72 21.15
CA ARG A 156 2.47 2.39 19.90
C ARG A 156 2.94 1.68 18.62
N ARG A 157 3.11 0.35 18.64
CA ARG A 157 3.60 -0.41 17.50
C ARG A 157 2.69 -0.35 16.25
N SER A 158 1.39 -0.15 16.46
CA SER A 158 0.40 -0.07 15.38
C SER A 158 0.03 1.38 14.99
N VAL A 159 0.82 2.37 15.41
CA VAL A 159 0.58 3.77 15.04
C VAL A 159 1.23 4.03 13.70
N LEU A 160 0.41 4.23 12.67
CA LEU A 160 0.87 4.65 11.35
C LEU A 160 1.33 6.11 11.36
N MET A 161 2.34 6.39 10.56
CA MET A 161 2.76 7.76 10.27
C MET A 161 1.87 8.34 9.17
N ARG A 162 1.59 9.64 9.21
CA ARG A 162 0.91 10.33 8.12
C ARG A 162 1.82 10.41 6.90
N SER A 163 1.24 10.26 5.71
CA SER A 163 1.98 10.34 4.43
C SER A 163 2.70 11.67 4.20
N GLU A 164 2.22 12.74 4.82
CA GLU A 164 2.84 14.08 4.76
C GLU A 164 4.20 14.14 5.47
N GLU A 165 4.48 13.21 6.40
CA GLU A 165 5.75 13.14 7.14
C GLU A 165 6.80 12.24 6.45
N HIS A 166 6.41 11.54 5.39
CA HIS A 166 7.28 10.75 4.52
C HIS A 166 7.08 11.20 3.08
N THR A 167 8.13 11.70 2.46
CA THR A 167 8.23 11.70 1.00
C THR A 167 8.04 10.26 0.54
N SER A 168 7.02 10.00 -0.29
CA SER A 168 6.71 8.69 -0.85
C SER A 168 8.00 8.08 -1.40
N GLU A 169 8.52 7.03 -0.74
CA GLU A 169 9.64 6.27 -1.27
C GLU A 169 9.12 5.46 -2.46
N LEU A 170 9.26 6.03 -3.65
CA LEU A 170 9.14 5.31 -4.91
C LEU A 170 10.39 4.43 -5.05
N GLN A 171 10.29 3.19 -4.60
CA GLN A 171 11.36 2.22 -4.82
C GLN A 171 11.13 1.53 -6.17
N SER A 172 11.91 1.91 -7.17
CA SER A 172 12.02 1.09 -8.37
C SER A 172 12.95 -0.08 -8.06
N LEU A 173 12.39 -1.27 -7.92
CA LEU A 173 13.17 -2.50 -7.80
C LEU A 173 13.72 -2.85 -9.19
N ARG A 174 14.96 -2.45 -9.47
CA ARG A 174 15.69 -2.89 -10.65
C ARG A 174 16.23 -4.29 -10.39
N HIS A 175 15.88 -5.20 -11.28
CA HIS A 175 16.30 -6.62 -11.37
C HIS A 175 15.57 -7.56 -10.41
N ILE A 176 14.55 -8.19 -10.95
CA ILE A 176 14.19 -9.56 -10.61
C ILE A 176 14.65 -10.39 -11.82
N SER A 177 15.82 -10.97 -11.72
CA SER A 177 16.31 -11.99 -12.66
C SER A 177 16.12 -13.35 -12.04
#